data_bb9deb6236f7079e6b8aba61e3d981ef
#
_entry.id   bb9deb6236f7079e6b8aba61e3d981ef
#
_cell.length_a   1.000
_cell.length_b   1.000
_cell.length_c   1.000
_cell.angle_alpha   90.00
_cell.angle_beta   90.00
_cell.angle_gamma   90.00
#
_symmetry.space_group_name_H-M   'P 1'
#
loop_
_entity.id
_entity.type
_entity.pdbx_description
1 polymer ?
#
loop_
_entity_poly.entity_id
_entity_poly.type
_entity_poly.pdbx_seq_one_letter_code
_entity_poly.pdbx_strand_id
1 'polypeptide(L)'
;MAVAVFRTRLWRPDPNRSARWNRGAYLVRAVGHCGECHTPRSLLGGVDPDRELGGNPKGPEGKRVANITPHRKKGIGDWSESDIASYLLDGGLPDGDLASGAMVEVIEDSTSRLTEYDRRAIANYLKSVPPQDGN
;
A
#
# COMPACT_ATOMS: atom_id res chain seq x y z
N MET A 1 25.74 -22.92 -9.21
CA MET A 1 24.56 -22.63 -8.38
C MET A 1 24.72 -21.25 -7.77
N ALA A 2 23.99 -20.24 -8.26
CA ALA A 2 24.00 -18.92 -7.65
C ALA A 2 23.07 -18.95 -6.44
N VAL A 3 23.62 -18.83 -5.24
CA VAL A 3 22.83 -18.63 -4.02
C VAL A 3 22.27 -17.22 -4.10
N ALA A 4 20.97 -17.10 -4.26
CA ALA A 4 20.28 -15.82 -4.15
C ALA A 4 20.46 -15.31 -2.70
N VAL A 5 21.37 -14.36 -2.52
CA VAL A 5 21.55 -13.70 -1.22
C VAL A 5 20.33 -12.81 -1.01
N PHE A 6 19.40 -13.24 -0.19
CA PHE A 6 18.32 -12.39 0.34
C PHE A 6 18.98 -11.27 1.16
N ARG A 7 19.16 -10.10 0.55
CA ARG A 7 19.52 -8.88 1.28
C ARG A 7 18.26 -8.41 2.01
N THR A 8 18.11 -8.81 3.26
CA THR A 8 17.19 -8.14 4.19
C THR A 8 17.67 -6.70 4.36
N ARG A 9 17.07 -5.78 3.61
CA ARG A 9 17.30 -4.36 3.84
C ARG A 9 16.55 -3.97 5.10
N LEU A 10 17.30 -3.81 6.19
CA LEU A 10 16.77 -3.16 7.38
C LEU A 10 16.17 -1.82 6.98
N TRP A 11 14.95 -1.54 7.45
CA TRP A 11 14.32 -0.24 7.26
C TRP A 11 15.23 0.89 7.77
N ARG A 12 15.39 1.92 6.97
CA ARG A 12 16.08 3.15 7.38
C ARG A 12 15.25 4.34 6.95
N PRO A 13 15.00 5.32 7.85
CA PRO A 13 14.32 6.55 7.48
C PRO A 13 15.15 7.34 6.46
N ASP A 14 14.46 8.03 5.56
CA ASP A 14 15.08 8.98 4.62
C ASP A 14 15.27 10.32 5.34
N PRO A 15 16.53 10.80 5.51
CA PRO A 15 16.80 12.05 6.21
C PRO A 15 16.28 13.30 5.47
N ASN A 16 15.96 13.17 4.18
CA ASN A 16 15.42 14.26 3.36
C ASN A 16 13.88 14.33 3.38
N ARG A 17 13.23 13.45 4.12
CA ARG A 17 11.76 13.38 4.24
C ARG A 17 11.32 13.71 5.66
N SER A 18 10.06 14.16 5.78
CA SER A 18 9.47 14.44 7.10
C SER A 18 9.36 13.18 7.97
N ALA A 19 9.27 13.37 9.28
CA ALA A 19 9.02 12.28 10.22
C ALA A 19 7.71 11.55 9.90
N ARG A 20 6.65 12.28 9.52
CA ARG A 20 5.36 11.74 9.12
C ARG A 20 5.48 10.88 7.87
N TRP A 21 6.18 11.33 6.84
CA TRP A 21 6.43 10.55 5.63
C TRP A 21 7.19 9.26 5.95
N ASN A 22 8.26 9.38 6.73
CA ASN A 22 9.06 8.21 7.16
C ASN A 22 8.23 7.21 7.97
N ARG A 23 7.33 7.68 8.84
CA ARG A 23 6.42 6.81 9.57
C ARG A 23 5.47 6.07 8.63
N GLY A 24 4.89 6.75 7.66
CA GLY A 24 4.03 6.14 6.64
C GLY A 24 4.76 5.10 5.81
N ALA A 25 5.95 5.44 5.33
CA ALA A 25 6.79 4.52 4.57
C ALA A 25 7.15 3.26 5.38
N TYR A 26 7.50 3.42 6.65
CA TYR A 26 7.75 2.29 7.56
C TYR A 26 6.52 1.38 7.72
N LEU A 27 5.36 1.99 7.96
CA LEU A 27 4.11 1.23 8.11
C LEU A 27 3.70 0.48 6.84
N VAL A 28 3.83 1.12 5.67
CA VAL A 28 3.46 0.50 4.39
C VAL A 28 4.44 -0.60 3.98
N ARG A 29 5.74 -0.37 4.15
CA ARG A 29 6.79 -1.24 3.58
C ARG A 29 7.29 -2.30 4.55
N ALA A 30 7.40 -1.99 5.84
CA ALA A 30 8.05 -2.85 6.81
C ALA A 30 7.07 -3.54 7.77
N VAL A 31 5.96 -2.93 8.10
CA VAL A 31 4.97 -3.49 9.05
C VAL A 31 3.79 -4.10 8.32
N GLY A 32 3.13 -3.32 7.47
CA GLY A 32 1.90 -3.72 6.78
C GLY A 32 2.14 -4.57 5.54
N HIS A 33 3.35 -4.54 4.97
CA HIS A 33 3.72 -5.27 3.75
C HIS A 33 2.72 -5.08 2.59
N CYS A 34 2.16 -3.88 2.45
CA CYS A 34 1.09 -3.59 1.49
C CYS A 34 1.49 -3.98 0.05
N GLY A 35 2.76 -3.82 -0.30
CA GLY A 35 3.30 -4.22 -1.60
C GLY A 35 3.22 -5.71 -1.89
N GLU A 36 3.09 -6.58 -0.90
CA GLU A 36 2.97 -8.03 -1.14
C GLU A 36 1.68 -8.37 -1.89
N CYS A 37 0.59 -7.68 -1.62
CA CYS A 37 -0.68 -7.84 -2.32
C CYS A 37 -0.86 -6.81 -3.44
N HIS A 38 -0.48 -5.55 -3.20
CA HIS A 38 -0.74 -4.43 -4.11
C HIS A 38 0.31 -4.23 -5.20
N THR A 39 1.28 -5.13 -5.35
CA THR A 39 2.29 -5.11 -6.42
C THR A 39 2.16 -6.38 -7.27
N PRO A 40 2.21 -6.28 -8.60
CA PRO A 40 2.16 -7.49 -9.44
C PRO A 40 3.41 -8.33 -9.25
N ARG A 41 3.30 -9.62 -9.56
CA ARG A 41 4.43 -10.55 -9.51
C ARG A 41 5.18 -10.58 -10.84
N SER A 42 6.50 -10.68 -10.75
CA SER A 42 7.36 -10.97 -11.88
C SER A 42 7.22 -12.44 -12.32
N LEU A 43 7.80 -12.77 -13.47
CA LEU A 43 7.83 -14.15 -13.96
C LEU A 43 8.52 -15.14 -13.00
N LEU A 44 9.40 -14.65 -12.13
CA LEU A 44 10.10 -15.44 -11.12
C LEU A 44 9.35 -15.51 -9.77
N GLY A 45 8.13 -14.98 -9.70
CA GLY A 45 7.26 -15.03 -8.53
C GLY A 45 7.53 -13.97 -7.47
N GLY A 46 8.59 -13.17 -7.57
CA GLY A 46 8.84 -12.01 -6.70
C GLY A 46 7.96 -10.82 -7.04
N VAL A 47 7.84 -9.85 -6.12
CA VAL A 47 7.19 -8.57 -6.44
C VAL A 47 7.97 -7.83 -7.52
N ASP A 48 7.25 -7.16 -8.42
CA ASP A 48 7.86 -6.36 -9.48
C ASP A 48 8.18 -4.94 -8.96
N PRO A 49 9.45 -4.60 -8.72
CA PRO A 49 9.81 -3.32 -8.13
C PRO A 49 9.51 -2.12 -9.03
N ASP A 50 9.41 -2.33 -10.34
CA ASP A 50 9.11 -1.25 -11.30
C ASP A 50 7.63 -0.88 -11.30
N ARG A 51 6.77 -1.74 -10.72
CA ARG A 51 5.33 -1.53 -10.62
C ARG A 51 4.83 -1.56 -9.17
N GLU A 52 5.68 -1.15 -8.23
CA GLU A 52 5.39 -1.16 -6.80
C GLU A 52 4.07 -0.43 -6.48
N LEU A 53 3.18 -1.08 -5.74
CA LEU A 53 1.86 -0.58 -5.32
C LEU A 53 0.86 -0.30 -6.47
N GLY A 54 1.21 -0.65 -7.70
CA GLY A 54 0.39 -0.41 -8.90
C GLY A 54 -0.79 -1.36 -9.08
N GLY A 55 -1.08 -2.18 -8.09
CA GLY A 55 -2.13 -3.19 -8.16
C GLY A 55 -1.62 -4.55 -8.65
N ASN A 56 -2.42 -5.57 -8.45
CA ASN A 56 -2.08 -6.94 -8.86
C ASN A 56 -3.31 -7.62 -9.48
N PRO A 57 -3.25 -8.04 -10.75
CA PRO A 57 -4.39 -8.70 -11.40
C PRO A 57 -4.68 -10.09 -10.84
N LYS A 58 -3.70 -10.71 -10.17
CA LYS A 58 -3.78 -12.04 -9.56
C LYS A 58 -3.23 -12.01 -8.13
N GLY A 59 -3.94 -11.34 -7.25
CA GLY A 59 -3.63 -11.29 -5.83
C GLY A 59 -4.09 -12.55 -5.07
N PRO A 60 -4.26 -12.43 -3.75
CA PRO A 60 -4.75 -13.51 -2.91
C PRO A 60 -6.04 -14.14 -3.47
N GLU A 61 -6.14 -15.46 -3.44
CA GLU A 61 -7.26 -16.23 -3.99
C GLU A 61 -7.52 -15.99 -5.50
N GLY A 62 -6.51 -15.51 -6.24
CA GLY A 62 -6.65 -15.17 -7.66
C GLY A 62 -7.48 -13.91 -7.94
N LYS A 63 -7.87 -13.16 -6.90
CA LYS A 63 -8.65 -11.93 -7.03
C LYS A 63 -7.77 -10.73 -7.38
N ARG A 64 -8.35 -9.78 -8.10
CA ARG A 64 -7.67 -8.53 -8.41
C ARG A 64 -7.49 -7.67 -7.15
N VAL A 65 -6.28 -7.12 -6.98
CA VAL A 65 -5.94 -6.17 -5.92
C VAL A 65 -5.76 -4.77 -6.51
N ALA A 66 -6.30 -3.77 -5.84
CA ALA A 66 -6.33 -2.40 -6.32
C ALA A 66 -4.94 -1.75 -6.43
N ASN A 67 -4.80 -0.83 -7.38
CA ASN A 67 -3.72 0.13 -7.46
C ASN A 67 -3.88 1.18 -6.34
N ILE A 68 -2.89 1.29 -5.46
CA ILE A 68 -2.89 2.26 -4.35
C ILE A 68 -1.85 3.37 -4.51
N THR A 69 -1.38 3.57 -5.75
CA THR A 69 -0.55 4.74 -6.10
C THR A 69 -1.43 5.97 -6.38
N PRO A 70 -0.85 7.19 -6.41
CA PRO A 70 -1.61 8.41 -6.66
C PRO A 70 -1.98 8.59 -8.15
N HIS A 71 -2.17 7.51 -8.90
CA HIS A 71 -2.71 7.58 -10.25
C HIS A 71 -4.20 7.97 -10.21
N ARG A 72 -4.56 9.07 -10.89
CA ARG A 72 -5.89 9.68 -10.76
C ARG A 72 -7.04 8.79 -11.20
N LYS A 73 -6.88 8.03 -12.27
CA LYS A 73 -7.95 7.19 -12.83
C LYS A 73 -7.94 5.74 -12.34
N LYS A 74 -6.75 5.21 -12.08
CA LYS A 74 -6.57 3.77 -11.79
C LYS A 74 -6.15 3.49 -10.35
N GLY A 75 -5.77 4.52 -9.61
CA GLY A 75 -5.33 4.45 -8.23
C GLY A 75 -6.15 5.35 -7.31
N ILE A 76 -5.50 5.82 -6.25
CA ILE A 76 -6.11 6.67 -5.23
C ILE A 76 -5.79 8.16 -5.42
N GLY A 77 -5.47 8.59 -6.64
CA GLY A 77 -5.03 9.96 -6.92
C GLY A 77 -6.07 11.03 -6.56
N ASP A 78 -7.34 10.74 -6.76
CA ASP A 78 -8.45 11.65 -6.44
C ASP A 78 -8.93 11.57 -4.98
N TRP A 79 -8.41 10.61 -4.18
CA TRP A 79 -8.68 10.52 -2.76
C TRP A 79 -7.85 11.52 -1.98
N SER A 80 -8.45 12.17 -1.00
CA SER A 80 -7.72 12.98 -0.02
C SER A 80 -6.98 12.08 0.99
N GLU A 81 -6.02 12.64 1.74
CA GLU A 81 -5.41 11.91 2.85
C GLU A 81 -6.44 11.50 3.91
N SER A 82 -7.50 12.31 4.08
CA SER A 82 -8.60 11.99 5.00
C SER A 82 -9.40 10.79 4.51
N ASP A 83 -9.70 10.70 3.21
CA ASP A 83 -10.41 9.55 2.64
C ASP A 83 -9.62 8.26 2.85
N ILE A 84 -8.31 8.29 2.58
CA ILE A 84 -7.44 7.13 2.80
C ILE A 84 -7.40 6.74 4.28
N ALA A 85 -7.27 7.72 5.19
CA ALA A 85 -7.23 7.46 6.61
C ALA A 85 -8.56 6.89 7.15
N SER A 86 -9.71 7.36 6.64
CA SER A 86 -11.03 6.83 6.96
C SER A 86 -11.20 5.41 6.43
N TYR A 87 -10.82 5.16 5.18
CA TYR A 87 -10.85 3.82 4.61
C TYR A 87 -10.04 2.81 5.45
N LEU A 88 -8.86 3.20 5.92
CA LEU A 88 -8.02 2.36 6.78
C LEU A 88 -8.61 2.18 8.21
N LEU A 89 -9.57 3.01 8.62
CA LEU A 89 -10.25 2.90 9.89
C LEU A 89 -11.45 1.95 9.83
N ASP A 90 -12.33 2.16 8.86
CA ASP A 90 -13.65 1.53 8.83
C ASP A 90 -14.05 0.91 7.48
N GLY A 91 -13.19 1.07 6.46
CA GLY A 91 -13.43 0.52 5.12
C GLY A 91 -14.36 1.35 4.23
N GLY A 92 -14.77 2.52 4.67
CA GLY A 92 -15.63 3.40 3.86
C GLY A 92 -14.89 3.99 2.65
N LEU A 93 -15.44 3.82 1.46
CA LEU A 93 -14.93 4.44 0.24
C LEU A 93 -15.51 5.85 0.05
N PRO A 94 -14.82 6.76 -0.66
CA PRO A 94 -15.31 8.13 -0.89
C PRO A 94 -16.65 8.21 -1.63
N ASP A 95 -17.00 7.20 -2.42
CA ASP A 95 -18.28 7.09 -3.13
C ASP A 95 -19.44 6.52 -2.28
N GLY A 96 -19.17 6.15 -1.03
CA GLY A 96 -20.13 5.58 -0.09
C GLY A 96 -20.17 4.06 -0.08
N ASP A 97 -19.39 3.39 -0.92
CA ASP A 97 -19.22 1.95 -0.90
C ASP A 97 -18.32 1.50 0.27
N LEU A 98 -18.21 0.20 0.47
CA LEU A 98 -17.40 -0.40 1.54
C LEU A 98 -16.30 -1.30 0.99
N ALA A 99 -15.24 -1.46 1.78
CA ALA A 99 -14.18 -2.41 1.51
C ALA A 99 -14.73 -3.82 1.33
N SER A 100 -14.10 -4.59 0.46
CA SER A 100 -14.45 -5.97 0.18
C SER A 100 -13.22 -6.87 0.09
N GLY A 101 -13.45 -8.17 0.10
CA GLY A 101 -12.39 -9.17 -0.02
C GLY A 101 -11.40 -9.13 1.15
N ALA A 102 -10.13 -9.42 0.89
CA ALA A 102 -9.08 -9.52 1.91
C ALA A 102 -8.84 -8.21 2.67
N MET A 103 -9.17 -7.05 2.10
CA MET A 103 -9.01 -5.78 2.80
C MET A 103 -9.92 -5.64 4.02
N VAL A 104 -11.04 -6.35 4.08
CA VAL A 104 -11.91 -6.36 5.26
C VAL A 104 -11.14 -6.85 6.49
N GLU A 105 -10.47 -7.99 6.37
CA GLU A 105 -9.65 -8.55 7.47
C GLU A 105 -8.46 -7.63 7.80
N VAL A 106 -7.78 -7.07 6.79
CA VAL A 106 -6.67 -6.14 7.00
C VAL A 106 -7.13 -4.92 7.81
N ILE A 107 -8.31 -4.37 7.51
CA ILE A 107 -8.85 -3.23 8.23
C ILE A 107 -9.25 -3.65 9.65
N GLU A 108 -10.05 -4.68 9.82
CA GLU A 108 -10.57 -5.12 11.12
C GLU A 108 -9.48 -5.54 12.09
N ASP A 109 -8.48 -6.29 11.61
CA ASP A 109 -7.45 -6.87 12.47
C ASP A 109 -6.17 -6.04 12.58
N SER A 110 -5.98 -5.05 11.72
CA SER A 110 -4.75 -4.28 11.66
C SER A 110 -4.97 -2.77 11.61
N THR A 111 -5.39 -2.21 10.47
CA THR A 111 -5.31 -0.76 10.25
C THR A 111 -6.31 0.04 11.08
N SER A 112 -7.47 -0.52 11.43
CA SER A 112 -8.43 0.12 12.35
C SER A 112 -7.85 0.35 13.74
N ARG A 113 -6.87 -0.45 14.15
CA ARG A 113 -6.22 -0.37 15.48
C ARG A 113 -5.04 0.61 15.51
N LEU A 114 -4.62 1.13 14.37
CA LEU A 114 -3.62 2.19 14.30
C LEU A 114 -4.17 3.51 14.84
N THR A 115 -3.28 4.38 15.32
CA THR A 115 -3.66 5.75 15.65
C THR A 115 -4.09 6.52 14.39
N GLU A 116 -4.85 7.58 14.56
CA GLU A 116 -5.19 8.49 13.44
C GLU A 116 -3.91 9.05 12.80
N TYR A 117 -2.92 9.39 13.61
CA TYR A 117 -1.62 9.85 13.11
C TYR A 117 -0.98 8.82 12.17
N ASP A 118 -0.98 7.56 12.53
CA ASP A 118 -0.39 6.49 11.72
C ASP A 118 -1.16 6.26 10.41
N ARG A 119 -2.51 6.25 10.46
CA ARG A 119 -3.31 6.14 9.23
C ARG A 119 -3.09 7.33 8.29
N ARG A 120 -2.98 8.54 8.82
CA ARG A 120 -2.64 9.73 8.05
C ARG A 120 -1.20 9.72 7.53
N ALA A 121 -0.27 9.14 8.27
CA ALA A 121 1.10 8.94 7.82
C ALA A 121 1.17 7.97 6.62
N ILE A 122 0.42 6.86 6.68
CA ILE A 122 0.25 5.95 5.53
C ILE A 122 -0.30 6.71 4.32
N ALA A 123 -1.37 7.48 4.50
CA ALA A 123 -1.96 8.28 3.43
C ALA A 123 -0.96 9.27 2.81
N ASN A 124 -0.22 10.00 3.64
CA ASN A 124 0.82 10.92 3.21
C ASN A 124 1.90 10.23 2.36
N TYR A 125 2.36 9.06 2.79
CA TYR A 125 3.33 8.27 2.04
C TYR A 125 2.75 7.81 0.70
N LEU A 126 1.56 7.19 0.68
CA LEU A 126 0.93 6.68 -0.54
C LEU A 126 0.65 7.78 -1.57
N LYS A 127 0.32 9.00 -1.13
CA LYS A 127 0.15 10.17 -2.01
C LYS A 127 1.45 10.67 -2.62
N SER A 128 2.61 10.25 -2.10
CA SER A 128 3.93 10.69 -2.53
C SER A 128 4.67 9.70 -3.44
N VAL A 129 4.23 8.45 -3.52
CA VAL A 129 4.89 7.44 -4.37
C VAL A 129 4.62 7.73 -5.85
N PRO A 130 5.48 7.25 -6.77
CA PRO A 130 5.24 7.44 -8.21
C PRO A 130 3.90 6.80 -8.64
N PRO A 131 3.07 7.50 -9.42
CA PRO A 131 1.86 6.92 -9.96
C PRO A 131 2.18 5.79 -10.93
N GLN A 132 1.44 4.70 -10.85
CA GLN A 132 1.57 3.54 -11.72
C GLN A 132 0.30 3.39 -12.57
N ASP A 133 0.47 3.03 -13.83
CA ASP A 133 -0.68 2.78 -14.72
C ASP A 133 -1.53 1.59 -14.27
N GLY A 134 -0.92 0.68 -13.51
CA GLY A 134 -1.60 -0.52 -13.06
C GLY A 134 -1.98 -1.44 -14.23
N ASN A 135 -2.74 -2.48 -13.92
CA ASN A 135 -3.31 -3.40 -14.92
C ASN A 135 -4.82 -3.24 -15.00
#